data_5aefbb3e82fd129915fb379eb1a8fc96
#
_entry.id   5aefbb3e82fd129915fb379eb1a8fc96
#
_cell.length_a   1.000
_cell.length_b   1.000
_cell.length_c   1.000
_cell.angle_alpha   90.00
_cell.angle_beta   90.00
_cell.angle_gamma   90.00
#
_symmetry.space_group_name_H-M   'P 1'
#
loop_
_entity.id
_entity.type
_entity.pdbx_description
1 polymer ?
#
loop_
_entity_poly.entity_id
_entity_poly.type
_entity_poly.pdbx_seq_one_letter_code
_entity_poly.pdbx_strand_id
1 'polypeptide(L)'
;FGPVLAIESVRDVEEALDRIDGLRYALTGGLFSRNPRTVERVAARTPVGNLYVNRHITGAMVGRQPFGGNRLSGTGTKAGGPDYLLQFVEPRVVTENTVRHGLVV
;
A
#
# COMPACT_ATOMS: atom_id res chain seq x y z
N PHE A 1 -22.70 0.72 -2.57
CA PHE A 1 -22.48 -0.22 -1.47
C PHE A 1 -23.73 -1.07 -1.24
N GLY A 2 -23.52 -2.36 -0.95
CA GLY A 2 -24.61 -3.30 -0.70
C GLY A 2 -24.06 -4.70 -0.41
N PRO A 3 -24.91 -5.67 -0.01
CA PRO A 3 -24.49 -7.03 0.33
C PRO A 3 -24.29 -7.87 -0.94
N VAL A 4 -23.36 -7.48 -1.79
CA VAL A 4 -23.03 -8.19 -3.03
C VAL A 4 -21.67 -8.86 -2.88
N LEU A 5 -21.60 -10.16 -3.16
CA LEU A 5 -20.38 -10.96 -3.15
C LEU A 5 -20.23 -11.65 -4.50
N ALA A 6 -19.09 -11.45 -5.15
CA ALA A 6 -18.67 -12.25 -6.30
C ALA A 6 -17.75 -13.37 -5.84
N ILE A 7 -18.00 -14.59 -6.31
CA ILE A 7 -17.18 -15.77 -6.00
C ILE A 7 -16.61 -16.29 -7.31
N GLU A 8 -15.31 -16.52 -7.31
CA GLU A 8 -14.59 -17.03 -8.46
C GLU A 8 -13.67 -18.19 -8.06
N SER A 9 -13.70 -19.26 -8.81
CA SER A 9 -12.82 -20.42 -8.61
C SER A 9 -11.57 -20.25 -9.48
N VAL A 10 -10.42 -20.57 -8.91
CA VAL A 10 -9.12 -20.56 -9.57
C VAL A 10 -8.42 -21.90 -9.36
N ARG A 11 -7.50 -22.24 -10.24
CA ARG A 11 -6.74 -23.51 -10.16
C ARG A 11 -5.71 -23.49 -9.04
N ASP A 12 -5.07 -22.34 -8.86
CA ASP A 12 -3.97 -22.15 -7.93
C ASP A 12 -3.82 -20.67 -7.51
N VAL A 13 -2.87 -20.43 -6.64
CA VAL A 13 -2.56 -19.09 -6.11
C VAL A 13 -2.03 -18.15 -7.20
N GLU A 14 -1.29 -18.65 -8.17
CA GLU A 14 -0.73 -17.83 -9.23
C GLU A 14 -1.84 -17.27 -10.14
N GLU A 15 -2.80 -18.11 -10.51
CA GLU A 15 -3.96 -17.66 -11.27
C GLU A 15 -4.77 -16.61 -10.48
N ALA A 16 -4.94 -16.80 -9.17
CA ALA A 16 -5.61 -15.80 -8.32
C ALA A 16 -4.86 -14.46 -8.34
N LEU A 17 -3.54 -14.50 -8.22
CA LEU A 17 -2.70 -13.30 -8.24
C LEU A 17 -2.72 -12.61 -9.61
N ASP A 18 -2.71 -13.36 -10.71
CA ASP A 18 -2.82 -12.80 -12.06
C ASP A 18 -4.15 -12.06 -12.28
N ARG A 19 -5.25 -12.64 -11.78
CA ARG A 19 -6.57 -11.99 -11.86
C ARG A 19 -6.63 -10.72 -11.01
N ILE A 20 -6.10 -10.76 -9.79
CA ILE A 20 -6.02 -9.58 -8.91
C ILE A 20 -5.14 -8.51 -9.55
N ASP A 21 -4.04 -8.91 -10.18
CA ASP A 21 -3.12 -7.98 -10.83
C ASP A 21 -3.74 -7.28 -12.04
N GLY A 22 -4.71 -7.89 -12.70
CA GLY A 22 -5.50 -7.27 -13.76
C GLY A 22 -6.49 -6.18 -13.29
N LEU A 23 -6.72 -6.02 -12.00
CA LEU A 23 -7.66 -5.05 -11.47
C LEU A 23 -7.08 -3.63 -11.46
N ARG A 24 -7.95 -2.64 -11.71
CA ARG A 24 -7.56 -1.21 -11.67
C ARG A 24 -7.47 -0.66 -10.25
N TYR A 25 -8.17 -1.26 -9.30
CA TYR A 25 -8.23 -0.86 -7.90
C TYR A 25 -7.41 -1.81 -7.04
N ALA A 26 -6.80 -1.29 -5.98
CA ALA A 26 -5.93 -2.06 -5.08
C ALA A 26 -5.98 -1.48 -3.65
N LEU A 27 -7.15 -1.56 -3.01
CA LEU A 27 -7.34 -1.02 -1.66
C LEU A 27 -6.97 -2.04 -0.60
N THR A 28 -7.81 -3.04 -0.40
CA THR A 28 -7.59 -4.09 0.59
C THR A 28 -7.65 -5.46 -0.07
N GLY A 29 -6.88 -6.39 0.47
CA GLY A 29 -6.96 -7.80 0.14
C GLY A 29 -6.78 -8.67 1.37
N GLY A 30 -7.19 -9.91 1.26
CA GLY A 30 -7.06 -10.87 2.34
C GLY A 30 -6.60 -12.23 1.83
N LEU A 31 -5.91 -12.95 2.69
CA LEU A 31 -5.47 -14.32 2.45
C LEU A 31 -5.75 -15.17 3.68
N PHE A 32 -6.40 -16.29 3.50
CA PHE A 32 -6.46 -17.36 4.49
C PHE A 32 -5.59 -18.53 4.02
N SER A 33 -4.48 -18.77 4.68
CA SER A 33 -3.58 -19.87 4.34
C SER A 33 -2.75 -20.28 5.56
N ARG A 34 -2.53 -21.61 5.70
CA ARG A 34 -1.60 -22.16 6.67
C ARG A 34 -0.21 -22.40 6.08
N ASN A 35 -0.04 -22.25 4.77
CA ASN A 35 1.24 -22.46 4.11
C ASN A 35 2.07 -21.17 4.10
N PRO A 36 3.23 -21.12 4.80
CA PRO A 36 4.07 -19.94 4.87
C PRO A 36 4.56 -19.46 3.50
N ARG A 37 4.87 -20.38 2.59
CA ARG A 37 5.31 -20.04 1.23
C ARG A 37 4.21 -19.33 0.44
N THR A 38 2.96 -19.75 0.62
CA THR A 38 1.82 -19.07 0.02
C THR A 38 1.65 -17.67 0.58
N VAL A 39 1.81 -17.50 1.89
CA VAL A 39 1.73 -16.19 2.55
C VAL A 39 2.80 -15.25 2.00
N GLU A 40 4.05 -15.72 1.98
CA GLU A 40 5.18 -14.95 1.43
C GLU A 40 4.97 -14.58 -0.03
N ARG A 41 4.55 -15.55 -0.85
CA ARG A 41 4.29 -15.34 -2.28
C ARG A 41 3.20 -14.30 -2.52
N VAL A 42 2.09 -14.38 -1.80
CA VAL A 42 0.98 -13.42 -1.91
C VAL A 42 1.41 -12.05 -1.41
N ALA A 43 2.12 -11.98 -0.29
CA ALA A 43 2.61 -10.71 0.26
C ALA A 43 3.57 -9.98 -0.71
N ALA A 44 4.42 -10.73 -1.40
CA ALA A 44 5.38 -10.16 -2.35
C ALA A 44 4.73 -9.68 -3.66
N ARG A 45 3.59 -10.27 -4.05
CA ARG A 45 3.04 -10.07 -5.40
C ARG A 45 1.74 -9.28 -5.45
N THR A 46 0.94 -9.28 -4.37
CA THR A 46 -0.35 -8.60 -4.40
C THR A 46 -0.18 -7.07 -4.48
N PRO A 47 -0.95 -6.38 -5.33
CA PRO A 47 -0.83 -4.93 -5.50
C PRO A 47 -1.57 -4.12 -4.42
N VAL A 48 -2.33 -4.76 -3.54
CA VAL A 48 -3.20 -4.05 -2.58
C VAL A 48 -2.42 -3.20 -1.59
N GLY A 49 -2.98 -2.09 -1.20
CA GLY A 49 -2.38 -1.20 -0.22
C GLY A 49 -2.34 -1.77 1.19
N ASN A 50 -3.35 -2.57 1.55
CA ASN A 50 -3.41 -3.26 2.83
C ASN A 50 -3.72 -4.74 2.60
N LEU A 51 -2.79 -5.61 2.94
CA LEU A 51 -2.96 -7.06 2.91
C LEU A 51 -3.18 -7.58 4.33
N TYR A 52 -4.24 -8.36 4.52
CA TYR A 52 -4.57 -9.01 5.77
C TYR A 52 -4.45 -10.52 5.64
N VAL A 53 -3.68 -11.15 6.52
CA VAL A 53 -3.45 -12.60 6.49
C VAL A 53 -4.12 -13.24 7.70
N ASN A 54 -4.95 -14.27 7.44
CA ASN A 54 -5.67 -15.06 8.45
C ASN A 54 -6.53 -14.22 9.40
N ARG A 55 -7.11 -13.14 8.89
CA ARG A 55 -8.02 -12.25 9.62
C ARG A 55 -8.97 -11.52 8.66
N HIS A 56 -9.93 -10.81 9.21
CA HIS A 56 -10.81 -9.92 8.44
C HIS A 56 -10.01 -8.82 7.71
N ILE A 57 -10.48 -8.44 6.53
CA ILE A 57 -9.88 -7.39 5.69
C ILE A 57 -10.29 -5.97 6.12
N THR A 58 -10.75 -5.81 7.33
CA THR A 58 -11.18 -4.55 7.93
C THR A 58 -10.40 -4.26 9.20
N GLY A 59 -10.58 -3.07 9.79
CA GLY A 59 -10.00 -2.73 11.08
C GLY A 59 -8.67 -1.99 10.98
N ALA A 60 -8.59 -1.01 10.06
CA ALA A 60 -7.49 -0.04 10.05
C ALA A 60 -7.36 0.66 11.40
N MET A 61 -6.14 0.91 11.83
CA MET A 61 -5.85 1.51 13.13
C MET A 61 -4.63 2.42 13.04
N VAL A 62 -4.78 3.64 13.53
CA VAL A 62 -3.68 4.63 13.59
C VAL A 62 -2.45 4.04 14.29
N GLY A 63 -1.29 4.21 13.69
CA GLY A 63 -0.01 3.75 14.22
C GLY A 63 0.24 2.24 14.19
N ARG A 64 -0.81 1.41 14.08
CA ARG A 64 -0.69 -0.06 14.04
C ARG A 64 -0.99 -0.66 12.69
N GLN A 65 -2.07 -0.20 12.07
CA GLN A 65 -2.54 -0.66 10.77
C GLN A 65 -2.99 0.55 9.96
N PRO A 66 -2.05 1.41 9.57
CA PRO A 66 -2.36 2.57 8.74
C PRO A 66 -2.98 2.13 7.42
N PHE A 67 -3.86 2.96 6.87
CA PHE A 67 -4.73 2.59 5.78
C PHE A 67 -4.53 3.45 4.54
N GLY A 68 -4.35 2.83 3.39
CA GLY A 68 -4.27 3.52 2.12
C GLY A 68 -4.09 2.55 0.95
N GLY A 69 -4.77 2.83 -0.15
CA GLY A 69 -4.75 2.01 -1.35
C GLY A 69 -3.68 2.40 -2.34
N ASN A 70 -3.43 1.51 -3.27
CA ASN A 70 -2.58 1.71 -4.44
C ASN A 70 -3.44 1.83 -5.71
N ARG A 71 -2.82 2.11 -6.85
CA ARG A 71 -3.47 2.26 -8.15
C ARG A 71 -4.61 3.31 -8.07
N LEU A 72 -5.78 3.03 -8.61
CA LEU A 72 -6.94 3.94 -8.51
C LEU A 72 -7.58 3.99 -7.12
N SER A 73 -7.11 3.22 -6.18
CA SER A 73 -7.59 3.26 -4.78
C SER A 73 -6.85 4.26 -3.89
N GLY A 74 -5.79 4.89 -4.37
CA GLY A 74 -5.07 5.90 -3.61
C GLY A 74 -3.62 6.11 -4.06
N THR A 75 -2.92 6.98 -3.35
CA THR A 75 -1.54 7.36 -3.63
C THR A 75 -0.49 6.40 -3.06
N GLY A 76 -0.92 5.36 -2.36
CA GLY A 76 -0.04 4.47 -1.59
C GLY A 76 0.24 4.95 -0.17
N THR A 77 0.09 6.23 0.11
CA THR A 77 0.32 6.79 1.45
C THR A 77 -0.73 6.29 2.44
N LYS A 78 -0.29 5.95 3.65
CA LYS A 78 -1.13 5.32 4.67
C LYS A 78 -1.65 6.35 5.67
N ALA A 79 -2.95 6.63 5.64
CA ALA A 79 -3.60 7.44 6.67
C ALA A 79 -3.41 6.80 8.05
N GLY A 80 -3.02 7.60 9.03
CA GLY A 80 -2.63 7.13 10.35
C GLY A 80 -1.22 6.51 10.42
N GLY A 81 -0.45 6.56 9.34
CA GLY A 81 0.96 6.17 9.32
C GLY A 81 1.90 7.35 9.59
N PRO A 82 3.16 7.08 9.98
CA PRO A 82 4.12 8.12 10.33
C PRO A 82 4.46 9.05 9.15
N ASP A 83 4.43 8.53 7.93
CA ASP A 83 4.83 9.26 6.73
C ASP A 83 3.67 9.99 6.04
N TYR A 84 2.47 9.97 6.64
CA TYR A 84 1.28 10.54 6.00
C TYR A 84 1.43 12.02 5.67
N LEU A 85 2.07 12.79 6.55
CA LEU A 85 2.25 14.23 6.37
C LEU A 85 3.24 14.59 5.25
N LEU A 86 4.14 13.68 4.86
CA LEU A 86 5.14 13.93 3.82
C LEU A 86 4.51 14.25 2.46
N GLN A 87 3.30 13.77 2.19
CA GLN A 87 2.60 14.09 0.94
C GLN A 87 2.10 15.54 0.84
N PHE A 88 2.15 16.30 1.94
CA PHE A 88 1.69 17.70 2.00
C PHE A 88 2.84 18.69 2.10
N VAL A 89 4.08 18.25 1.99
CA VAL A 89 5.27 19.10 2.10
C VAL A 89 6.14 18.97 0.86
N GLU A 90 6.81 20.07 0.52
CA GLU A 90 7.82 20.10 -0.54
C GLU A 90 9.21 20.20 0.07
N PRO A 91 10.14 19.33 -0.30
CA PRO A 91 11.53 19.44 0.15
C PRO A 91 12.17 20.71 -0.44
N ARG A 92 12.89 21.46 0.40
CA ARG A 92 13.63 22.65 0.00
C ARG A 92 15.07 22.54 0.45
N VAL A 93 15.99 22.75 -0.45
CA VAL A 93 17.42 22.84 -0.13
C VAL A 93 17.82 24.31 -0.10
N VAL A 94 18.47 24.72 1.00
CA VAL A 94 19.08 26.05 1.13
C VAL A 94 20.56 25.86 1.39
N THR A 95 21.38 26.46 0.55
CA THR A 95 22.84 26.46 0.72
C THR A 95 23.30 27.90 0.89
N GLU A 96 23.94 28.18 2.00
CA GLU A 96 24.52 29.49 2.31
C GLU A 96 26.04 29.42 2.31
N ASN A 97 26.70 30.35 1.61
CA ASN A 97 28.13 30.56 1.77
C ASN A 97 28.37 31.36 3.04
N THR A 98 28.82 30.72 4.11
CA THR A 98 29.03 31.36 5.41
C THR A 98 30.25 32.30 5.46
N VAL A 99 31.12 32.27 4.45
CA VAL A 99 32.25 33.23 4.34
C VAL A 99 31.76 34.65 4.10
N ARG A 100 30.54 34.80 3.55
CA ARG A 100 29.83 36.09 3.38
C ARG A 100 30.61 37.18 2.61
N HIS A 101 31.59 36.81 1.81
CA HIS A 101 32.35 37.75 0.97
C HIS A 101 31.64 38.12 -0.33
N GLY A 102 30.43 37.56 -0.56
CA GLY A 102 29.74 37.73 -1.84
C GLY A 102 30.48 37.06 -2.99
N LEU A 103 29.95 37.24 -4.20
CA LEU A 103 30.64 36.83 -5.41
C LEU A 103 31.67 37.93 -5.75
N VAL A 104 32.94 37.64 -5.58
CA VAL A 104 33.99 38.47 -6.10
C VAL A 104 34.17 38.09 -7.56
N VAL A 105 33.73 38.95 -8.48
CA VAL A 105 33.89 38.77 -9.93
C VAL A 105 35.20 39.38 -10.35
#